data_e5d90b6389a58964df3463b36f2b4dc6
#
_entry.id   e5d90b6389a58964df3463b36f2b4dc6
#
_cell.length_a   1.000
_cell.length_b   1.000
_cell.length_c   1.000
_cell.angle_alpha   90.00
_cell.angle_beta   90.00
_cell.angle_gamma   90.00
#
_symmetry.space_group_name_H-M   'P 1'
#
loop_
_entity.id
_entity.type
_entity.pdbx_description
1 polymer ?
#
loop_
_entity_poly.entity_id
_entity_poly.type
_entity_poly.pdbx_seq_one_letter_code
_entity_poly.pdbx_strand_id
1 'polypeptide(L)'
;MSNGPRMDWRERLTSPLMWHYAGLAVLIVIVIGLGVRLGMDWTATHGSTTDALADDQVRLKALELQTAPLRGLDGRVVESREQMKQFYARRIPANYSSIASRIGDIDVKSGVRLSRVLYTQGAPSGDLTEISMDAGISGDYPQIMRFVNGLERDQTFFVIRAMALTGQQGGMVNLRLRVSTWMRAADVPSGLPQTESAPAGSSNATEPGREGQ
;
A
#
# COMPACT_ATOMS: atom_id res chain seq x y z
N MET A 1 83.77 69.59 14.87
CA MET A 1 82.66 69.98 13.94
C MET A 1 82.74 69.10 12.74
N SER A 2 81.94 68.03 12.69
CA SER A 2 82.00 67.06 11.59
C SER A 2 80.66 67.13 10.87
N ASN A 3 80.76 67.62 9.60
CA ASN A 3 79.63 67.69 8.71
C ASN A 3 79.48 66.33 8.02
N GLY A 4 78.48 65.61 8.40
CA GLY A 4 78.13 64.35 7.69
C GLY A 4 77.46 64.59 6.37
N PRO A 5 77.75 63.76 5.35
CA PRO A 5 77.20 63.97 4.02
C PRO A 5 75.71 63.72 3.99
N ARG A 6 74.93 64.73 3.63
CA ARG A 6 73.51 64.59 3.31
C ARG A 6 73.39 63.79 2.03
N MET A 7 72.93 62.59 2.18
CA MET A 7 72.69 61.66 1.10
C MET A 7 71.45 62.11 0.31
N ASP A 8 71.65 62.73 -0.84
CA ASP A 8 70.59 63.20 -1.76
C ASP A 8 69.91 62.03 -2.44
N TRP A 9 68.79 61.67 -1.86
CA TRP A 9 67.97 60.59 -2.42
C TRP A 9 67.33 60.90 -3.76
N ARG A 10 67.34 62.19 -4.16
CA ARG A 10 66.80 62.67 -5.46
C ARG A 10 67.69 62.33 -6.65
N GLU A 11 69.02 62.31 -6.50
CA GLU A 11 69.92 61.93 -7.60
C GLU A 11 69.97 60.45 -7.90
N ARG A 12 69.60 59.58 -6.96
CA ARG A 12 69.49 58.13 -7.19
C ARG A 12 68.29 57.77 -8.01
N LEU A 13 67.21 58.54 -7.96
CA LEU A 13 65.94 58.26 -8.66
C LEU A 13 66.01 58.59 -10.15
N THR A 14 67.07 59.32 -10.67
CA THR A 14 67.17 59.71 -12.05
C THR A 14 68.17 58.89 -12.86
N SER A 15 68.79 57.84 -12.28
CA SER A 15 69.68 56.97 -13.02
C SER A 15 68.81 55.97 -13.90
N PRO A 16 69.16 55.86 -15.23
CA PRO A 16 68.42 55.00 -16.16
C PRO A 16 68.40 53.54 -15.71
N LEU A 17 69.36 53.15 -14.86
CA LEU A 17 69.43 51.77 -14.32
C LEU A 17 68.34 51.49 -13.29
N MET A 18 68.00 52.50 -12.50
CA MET A 18 66.89 52.35 -11.48
C MET A 18 65.51 52.17 -12.11
N TRP A 19 65.31 52.81 -13.28
CA TRP A 19 64.05 52.62 -14.03
C TRP A 19 63.89 51.19 -14.55
N HIS A 20 64.99 50.53 -14.95
CA HIS A 20 64.96 49.13 -15.38
C HIS A 20 64.68 48.18 -14.18
N TYR A 21 65.28 48.46 -13.02
CA TYR A 21 64.97 47.66 -11.84
C TYR A 21 63.54 47.89 -11.32
N ALA A 22 63.03 49.12 -11.38
CA ALA A 22 61.62 49.41 -11.01
C ALA A 22 60.64 48.72 -11.98
N GLY A 23 60.94 48.80 -13.29
CA GLY A 23 60.14 48.08 -14.30
C GLY A 23 60.14 46.55 -14.11
N LEU A 24 61.30 45.97 -13.77
CA LEU A 24 61.46 44.55 -13.52
C LEU A 24 60.72 44.16 -12.26
N ALA A 25 60.77 44.96 -11.19
CA ALA A 25 60.01 44.68 -9.95
C ALA A 25 58.50 44.73 -10.18
N VAL A 26 58.00 45.70 -10.96
CA VAL A 26 56.57 45.76 -11.31
C VAL A 26 56.14 44.52 -12.12
N LEU A 27 57.03 44.15 -13.10
CA LEU A 27 56.72 42.95 -13.93
C LEU A 27 56.69 41.67 -13.09
N ILE A 28 57.59 41.48 -12.12
CA ILE A 28 57.58 40.35 -11.19
C ILE A 28 56.30 40.34 -10.37
N VAL A 29 55.87 41.48 -9.84
CA VAL A 29 54.61 41.57 -9.06
C VAL A 29 53.41 41.22 -9.93
N ILE A 30 53.38 41.66 -11.18
CA ILE A 30 52.32 41.30 -12.13
C ILE A 30 52.31 39.79 -12.41
N VAL A 31 53.45 39.17 -12.66
CA VAL A 31 53.58 37.74 -12.94
C VAL A 31 53.16 36.92 -11.71
N ILE A 32 53.58 37.33 -10.51
CA ILE A 32 53.14 36.65 -9.26
C ILE A 32 51.65 36.83 -9.09
N GLY A 33 51.08 38.00 -9.28
CA GLY A 33 49.63 38.26 -9.17
C GLY A 33 48.80 37.42 -10.15
N LEU A 34 49.27 37.32 -11.42
CA LEU A 34 48.63 36.47 -12.42
C LEU A 34 48.74 34.98 -12.04
N GLY A 35 49.93 34.55 -11.59
CA GLY A 35 50.15 33.16 -11.16
C GLY A 35 49.25 32.75 -10.00
N VAL A 36 49.08 33.60 -8.99
CA VAL A 36 48.16 33.35 -7.86
C VAL A 36 46.70 33.31 -8.35
N ARG A 37 46.34 34.25 -9.21
CA ARG A 37 44.97 34.29 -9.75
C ARG A 37 44.63 33.05 -10.60
N LEU A 38 45.54 32.64 -11.50
CA LEU A 38 45.37 31.41 -12.29
C LEU A 38 45.31 30.16 -11.40
N GLY A 39 46.16 30.11 -10.36
CA GLY A 39 46.14 28.98 -9.40
C GLY A 39 44.85 28.89 -8.60
N MET A 40 44.28 30.02 -8.20
CA MET A 40 42.97 30.01 -7.52
C MET A 40 41.81 29.62 -8.43
N ASP A 41 41.81 30.10 -9.68
CA ASP A 41 40.78 29.71 -10.67
C ASP A 41 40.88 28.21 -11.03
N TRP A 42 42.08 27.66 -11.08
CA TRP A 42 42.32 26.27 -11.42
C TRP A 42 41.85 25.31 -10.28
N THR A 43 42.08 25.69 -9.03
CA THR A 43 41.57 24.92 -7.87
C THR A 43 40.06 25.01 -7.73
N ALA A 44 39.46 26.16 -8.02
CA ALA A 44 38.00 26.34 -7.96
C ALA A 44 37.26 25.53 -9.04
N THR A 45 37.82 25.42 -10.25
CA THR A 45 37.19 24.67 -11.36
C THR A 45 37.37 23.17 -11.23
N HIS A 46 38.42 22.65 -10.61
CA HIS A 46 38.63 21.22 -10.43
C HIS A 46 37.90 20.66 -9.19
N GLY A 47 37.73 21.48 -8.14
CA GLY A 47 36.94 21.11 -6.97
C GLY A 47 35.46 20.98 -7.29
N SER A 48 34.90 21.94 -8.04
CA SER A 48 33.45 21.95 -8.33
C SER A 48 32.97 20.79 -9.22
N THR A 49 33.85 20.29 -10.12
CA THR A 49 33.47 19.15 -10.98
C THR A 49 33.48 17.81 -10.27
N THR A 50 34.40 17.60 -9.34
CA THR A 50 34.44 16.38 -8.52
C THR A 50 33.30 16.32 -7.51
N ASP A 51 32.95 17.47 -6.91
CA ASP A 51 31.85 17.58 -5.97
C ASP A 51 30.49 17.42 -6.69
N ALA A 52 30.35 18.01 -7.89
CA ALA A 52 29.13 17.83 -8.69
C ALA A 52 28.93 16.37 -9.12
N LEU A 53 30.01 15.67 -9.51
CA LEU A 53 29.93 14.23 -9.85
C LEU A 53 29.59 13.37 -8.62
N ALA A 54 30.11 13.72 -7.45
CA ALA A 54 29.80 13.04 -6.20
C ALA A 54 28.31 13.24 -5.81
N ASP A 55 27.80 14.47 -5.94
CA ASP A 55 26.38 14.79 -5.69
C ASP A 55 25.44 14.06 -6.66
N ASP A 56 25.79 14.00 -7.95
CA ASP A 56 25.01 13.25 -8.93
C ASP A 56 25.00 11.75 -8.65
N GLN A 57 26.12 11.18 -8.22
CA GLN A 57 26.16 9.77 -7.80
C GLN A 57 25.30 9.51 -6.56
N VAL A 58 25.31 10.40 -5.58
CA VAL A 58 24.44 10.31 -4.39
C VAL A 58 22.97 10.40 -4.77
N ARG A 59 22.63 11.34 -5.66
CA ARG A 59 21.25 11.49 -6.19
C ARG A 59 20.81 10.24 -6.96
N LEU A 60 21.65 9.70 -7.83
CA LEU A 60 21.33 8.46 -8.54
C LEU A 60 21.11 7.29 -7.59
N LYS A 61 21.97 7.12 -6.59
CA LYS A 61 21.79 6.08 -5.56
C LYS A 61 20.51 6.29 -4.75
N ALA A 62 20.20 7.52 -4.38
CA ALA A 62 18.97 7.84 -3.67
C ALA A 62 17.73 7.52 -4.51
N LEU A 63 17.73 7.86 -5.80
CA LEU A 63 16.66 7.50 -6.73
C LEU A 63 16.56 5.98 -6.94
N GLU A 64 17.70 5.29 -7.04
CA GLU A 64 17.72 3.82 -7.13
C GLU A 64 17.12 3.16 -5.89
N LEU A 65 17.46 3.64 -4.70
CA LEU A 65 16.87 3.14 -3.46
C LEU A 65 15.36 3.42 -3.36
N GLN A 66 14.91 4.58 -3.83
CA GLN A 66 13.48 4.90 -3.87
C GLN A 66 12.72 4.08 -4.91
N THR A 67 13.35 3.77 -6.04
CA THR A 67 12.71 2.99 -7.12
C THR A 67 12.90 1.47 -6.97
N ALA A 68 13.86 1.04 -6.15
CA ALA A 68 14.11 -0.40 -5.89
C ALA A 68 12.84 -1.19 -5.48
N PRO A 69 11.98 -0.70 -4.57
CA PRO A 69 10.74 -1.41 -4.21
C PRO A 69 9.72 -1.46 -5.35
N LEU A 70 9.82 -0.57 -6.33
CA LEU A 70 8.94 -0.53 -7.50
C LEU A 70 9.42 -1.46 -8.62
N ARG A 71 10.69 -1.88 -8.60
CA ARG A 71 11.23 -2.83 -9.57
C ARG A 71 10.55 -4.19 -9.41
N GLY A 72 9.98 -4.68 -10.49
CA GLY A 72 9.25 -5.95 -10.51
C GLY A 72 7.82 -5.87 -9.97
N LEU A 73 7.29 -4.67 -9.65
CA LEU A 73 5.90 -4.50 -9.25
C LEU A 73 4.93 -5.00 -10.32
N ASP A 74 5.23 -4.72 -11.60
CA ASP A 74 4.42 -5.20 -12.73
C ASP A 74 4.33 -6.74 -12.75
N GLY A 75 5.45 -7.43 -12.54
CA GLY A 75 5.47 -8.88 -12.45
C GLY A 75 4.68 -9.40 -11.24
N ARG A 76 4.80 -8.75 -10.08
CA ARG A 76 4.03 -9.11 -8.89
C ARG A 76 2.53 -8.87 -9.06
N VAL A 77 2.15 -7.80 -9.74
CA VAL A 77 0.73 -7.52 -10.04
C VAL A 77 0.15 -8.59 -10.97
N VAL A 78 0.88 -8.99 -12.00
CA VAL A 78 0.45 -10.08 -12.90
C VAL A 78 0.32 -11.39 -12.14
N GLU A 79 1.33 -11.74 -11.33
CA GLU A 79 1.32 -12.95 -10.51
C GLU A 79 0.16 -12.94 -9.49
N SER A 80 -0.06 -11.82 -8.80
CA SER A 80 -1.17 -11.67 -7.85
C SER A 80 -2.54 -11.81 -8.53
N ARG A 81 -2.68 -11.28 -9.74
CA ARG A 81 -3.92 -11.44 -10.52
C ARG A 81 -4.15 -12.90 -10.91
N GLU A 82 -3.12 -13.61 -11.29
CA GLU A 82 -3.24 -15.02 -11.63
C GLU A 82 -3.55 -15.87 -10.40
N GLN A 83 -2.89 -15.62 -9.27
CA GLN A 83 -3.21 -16.26 -7.98
C GLN A 83 -4.66 -16.00 -7.57
N MET A 84 -5.15 -14.77 -7.76
CA MET A 84 -6.53 -14.40 -7.46
C MET A 84 -7.53 -15.11 -8.38
N LYS A 85 -7.25 -15.22 -9.69
CA LYS A 85 -8.07 -16.01 -10.61
C LYS A 85 -8.14 -17.47 -10.22
N GLN A 86 -7.02 -18.07 -9.84
CA GLN A 86 -6.96 -19.47 -9.38
C GLN A 86 -7.73 -19.66 -8.08
N PHE A 87 -7.62 -18.71 -7.14
CA PHE A 87 -8.40 -18.71 -5.90
C PHE A 87 -9.90 -18.68 -6.22
N TYR A 88 -10.34 -17.76 -7.07
CA TYR A 88 -11.75 -17.66 -7.47
C TYR A 88 -12.25 -18.93 -8.17
N ALA A 89 -11.46 -19.48 -9.07
CA ALA A 89 -11.83 -20.70 -9.78
C ALA A 89 -11.99 -21.92 -8.85
N ARG A 90 -11.24 -21.99 -7.75
CA ARG A 90 -11.25 -23.12 -6.84
C ARG A 90 -12.22 -22.95 -5.66
N ARG A 91 -12.42 -21.71 -5.20
CA ARG A 91 -13.09 -21.41 -3.94
C ARG A 91 -14.46 -20.77 -4.10
N ILE A 92 -14.71 -20.11 -5.23
CA ILE A 92 -15.97 -19.42 -5.47
C ILE A 92 -16.88 -20.33 -6.30
N PRO A 93 -18.09 -20.65 -5.78
CA PRO A 93 -19.05 -21.48 -6.50
C PRO A 93 -19.55 -20.76 -7.75
N ALA A 94 -19.73 -21.52 -8.83
CA ALA A 94 -20.19 -21.00 -10.12
C ALA A 94 -21.69 -20.71 -10.14
N ASN A 95 -22.48 -21.41 -9.32
CA ASN A 95 -23.94 -21.27 -9.29
C ASN A 95 -24.53 -21.73 -7.94
N TYR A 96 -25.82 -21.40 -7.70
CA TYR A 96 -26.54 -21.81 -6.49
C TYR A 96 -26.63 -23.32 -6.32
N SER A 97 -26.77 -24.04 -7.40
CA SER A 97 -26.86 -25.50 -7.34
C SER A 97 -25.58 -26.12 -6.78
N SER A 98 -24.42 -25.54 -7.10
CA SER A 98 -23.15 -25.99 -6.54
C SER A 98 -23.07 -25.72 -5.03
N ILE A 99 -23.57 -24.57 -4.56
CA ILE A 99 -23.66 -24.27 -3.13
C ILE A 99 -24.56 -25.28 -2.42
N ALA A 100 -25.77 -25.48 -2.95
CA ALA A 100 -26.75 -26.42 -2.38
C ALA A 100 -26.23 -27.88 -2.34
N SER A 101 -25.57 -28.30 -3.44
CA SER A 101 -24.95 -29.63 -3.52
C SER A 101 -23.87 -29.83 -2.46
N ARG A 102 -22.96 -28.83 -2.30
CA ARG A 102 -21.89 -28.93 -1.30
C ARG A 102 -22.43 -29.01 0.12
N ILE A 103 -23.44 -28.21 0.43
CA ILE A 103 -24.10 -28.28 1.76
C ILE A 103 -24.78 -29.59 1.98
N GLY A 104 -25.51 -30.11 0.97
CA GLY A 104 -26.12 -31.42 1.00
C GLY A 104 -25.10 -32.55 1.21
N ASP A 105 -23.91 -32.48 0.56
CA ASP A 105 -22.84 -33.45 0.76
C ASP A 105 -22.32 -33.42 2.21
N ILE A 106 -22.20 -32.24 2.81
CA ILE A 106 -21.74 -32.07 4.20
C ILE A 106 -22.84 -32.55 5.16
N ASP A 107 -24.10 -32.27 4.87
CA ASP A 107 -25.29 -32.74 5.62
C ASP A 107 -25.28 -34.26 5.70
N VAL A 108 -25.21 -34.93 4.57
CA VAL A 108 -25.20 -36.42 4.50
C VAL A 108 -23.98 -36.99 5.22
N LYS A 109 -22.79 -36.43 5.05
CA LYS A 109 -21.55 -36.91 5.69
C LYS A 109 -21.55 -36.74 7.20
N SER A 110 -22.17 -35.70 7.71
CA SER A 110 -22.23 -35.42 9.15
C SER A 110 -23.41 -36.13 9.85
N GLY A 111 -24.43 -36.53 9.09
CA GLY A 111 -25.62 -37.21 9.57
C GLY A 111 -26.59 -36.29 10.34
N VAL A 112 -26.54 -34.99 10.04
CA VAL A 112 -27.50 -34.01 10.59
C VAL A 112 -28.77 -33.97 9.73
N ARG A 113 -29.76 -33.25 10.15
CA ARG A 113 -31.00 -33.00 9.39
C ARG A 113 -31.13 -31.51 9.13
N LEU A 114 -31.03 -31.13 7.84
CA LEU A 114 -31.29 -29.79 7.39
C LEU A 114 -32.79 -29.55 7.28
N SER A 115 -33.37 -28.67 8.10
CA SER A 115 -34.81 -28.45 8.17
C SER A 115 -35.30 -27.32 7.28
N ARG A 116 -34.51 -26.24 7.14
CA ARG A 116 -34.86 -25.06 6.36
C ARG A 116 -33.57 -24.40 5.87
N VAL A 117 -33.57 -23.97 4.62
CA VAL A 117 -32.51 -23.10 4.07
C VAL A 117 -33.18 -21.95 3.37
N LEU A 118 -32.82 -20.74 3.74
CA LEU A 118 -33.26 -19.51 3.11
C LEU A 118 -32.03 -18.82 2.52
N TYR A 119 -32.04 -18.58 1.22
CA TYR A 119 -30.97 -17.83 0.52
C TYR A 119 -31.40 -16.38 0.35
N THR A 120 -30.49 -15.48 0.63
CA THR A 120 -30.67 -14.03 0.46
C THR A 120 -29.48 -13.47 -0.26
N GLN A 121 -29.70 -12.63 -1.26
CA GLN A 121 -28.66 -11.98 -2.02
C GLN A 121 -28.33 -10.62 -1.37
N GLY A 122 -27.05 -10.37 -1.13
CA GLY A 122 -26.53 -9.07 -0.69
C GLY A 122 -26.29 -8.14 -1.86
N ALA A 123 -25.92 -6.90 -1.55
CA ALA A 123 -25.51 -5.94 -2.56
C ALA A 123 -24.21 -6.39 -3.23
N PRO A 124 -24.04 -6.20 -4.55
CA PRO A 124 -22.80 -6.50 -5.23
C PRO A 124 -21.65 -5.60 -4.73
N SER A 125 -20.50 -6.21 -4.51
CA SER A 125 -19.27 -5.53 -4.11
C SER A 125 -18.17 -5.86 -5.11
N GLY A 126 -17.92 -4.95 -6.04
CA GLY A 126 -17.04 -5.20 -7.18
C GLY A 126 -17.57 -6.34 -8.06
N ASP A 127 -16.72 -7.32 -8.37
CA ASP A 127 -17.07 -8.47 -9.22
C ASP A 127 -17.79 -9.58 -8.47
N LEU A 128 -18.03 -9.43 -7.17
CA LEU A 128 -18.61 -10.45 -6.30
C LEU A 128 -19.91 -9.98 -5.67
N THR A 129 -20.83 -10.92 -5.48
CA THR A 129 -22.06 -10.73 -4.74
C THR A 129 -22.10 -11.72 -3.56
N GLU A 130 -22.38 -11.22 -2.38
CA GLU A 130 -22.55 -12.04 -1.18
C GLU A 130 -23.88 -12.79 -1.24
N ILE A 131 -23.83 -14.08 -1.01
CA ILE A 131 -25.02 -14.92 -0.82
C ILE A 131 -25.05 -15.34 0.62
N SER A 132 -26.02 -14.84 1.34
CA SER A 132 -26.28 -15.18 2.73
C SER A 132 -27.28 -16.32 2.81
N MET A 133 -27.07 -17.23 3.72
CA MET A 133 -27.84 -18.43 3.89
C MET A 133 -28.16 -18.62 5.36
N ASP A 134 -29.47 -18.64 5.68
CA ASP A 134 -29.97 -18.99 7.00
C ASP A 134 -30.45 -20.45 6.99
N ALA A 135 -29.83 -21.30 7.80
CA ALA A 135 -30.09 -22.71 7.86
C ALA A 135 -30.54 -23.14 9.29
N GLY A 136 -31.55 -23.95 9.35
CA GLY A 136 -31.94 -24.69 10.56
C GLY A 136 -31.46 -26.14 10.45
N ILE A 137 -30.70 -26.61 11.42
CA ILE A 137 -30.04 -27.91 11.42
C ILE A 137 -30.37 -28.60 12.76
N SER A 138 -30.74 -29.88 12.72
CA SER A 138 -31.01 -30.67 13.91
C SER A 138 -30.22 -31.97 13.91
N GLY A 139 -29.77 -32.41 15.08
CA GLY A 139 -28.97 -33.61 15.23
C GLY A 139 -28.36 -33.70 16.63
N ASP A 140 -27.58 -34.74 16.86
CA ASP A 140 -26.78 -34.86 18.07
C ASP A 140 -25.61 -33.88 18.04
N TYR A 141 -25.17 -33.42 19.21
CA TYR A 141 -24.06 -32.47 19.30
C TYR A 141 -22.82 -32.87 18.49
N PRO A 142 -22.34 -34.13 18.54
CA PRO A 142 -21.17 -34.53 17.71
C PRO A 142 -21.44 -34.47 16.20
N GLN A 143 -22.69 -34.70 15.77
CA GLN A 143 -23.06 -34.60 14.35
C GLN A 143 -23.04 -33.13 13.90
N ILE A 144 -23.59 -32.22 14.71
CA ILE A 144 -23.57 -30.78 14.47
C ILE A 144 -22.14 -30.25 14.39
N MET A 145 -21.27 -30.69 15.33
CA MET A 145 -19.87 -30.26 15.29
C MET A 145 -19.13 -30.79 14.07
N ARG A 146 -19.44 -32.00 13.59
CA ARG A 146 -18.90 -32.54 12.32
C ARG A 146 -19.37 -31.72 11.11
N PHE A 147 -20.64 -31.30 11.13
CA PHE A 147 -21.19 -30.44 10.08
C PHE A 147 -20.48 -29.09 10.03
N VAL A 148 -20.35 -28.41 11.16
CA VAL A 148 -19.65 -27.12 11.27
C VAL A 148 -18.22 -27.25 10.81
N ASN A 149 -17.47 -28.24 11.29
CA ASN A 149 -16.11 -28.50 10.89
C ASN A 149 -15.99 -28.87 9.39
N GLY A 150 -16.96 -29.60 8.86
CA GLY A 150 -17.06 -29.91 7.43
C GLY A 150 -17.21 -28.66 6.57
N LEU A 151 -18.04 -27.72 7.04
CA LEU A 151 -18.28 -26.44 6.37
C LEU A 151 -17.03 -25.53 6.39
N GLU A 152 -16.35 -25.44 7.53
CA GLU A 152 -15.14 -24.63 7.68
C GLU A 152 -13.96 -25.14 6.83
N ARG A 153 -13.89 -26.46 6.63
CA ARG A 153 -12.82 -27.12 5.85
C ARG A 153 -13.17 -27.35 4.40
N ASP A 154 -14.34 -26.90 3.96
CA ASP A 154 -14.75 -27.11 2.58
C ASP A 154 -13.85 -26.33 1.59
N GLN A 155 -13.81 -26.84 0.35
CA GLN A 155 -13.12 -26.15 -0.72
C GLN A 155 -13.82 -24.86 -1.12
N THR A 156 -15.16 -24.84 -1.03
CA THR A 156 -15.95 -23.63 -1.25
C THR A 156 -15.74 -22.66 -0.09
N PHE A 157 -15.60 -21.39 -0.42
CA PHE A 157 -15.38 -20.35 0.58
C PHE A 157 -16.68 -20.03 1.32
N PHE A 158 -16.87 -20.66 2.47
CA PHE A 158 -17.96 -20.39 3.40
C PHE A 158 -17.46 -19.60 4.59
N VAL A 159 -18.24 -18.62 5.03
CA VAL A 159 -17.97 -17.82 6.24
C VAL A 159 -19.17 -17.94 7.18
N ILE A 160 -18.97 -18.49 8.36
CA ILE A 160 -19.98 -18.54 9.39
C ILE A 160 -20.12 -17.15 10.01
N ARG A 161 -21.30 -16.53 9.84
CA ARG A 161 -21.62 -15.20 10.35
C ARG A 161 -22.23 -15.26 11.76
N ALA A 162 -23.10 -16.22 11.98
CA ALA A 162 -23.75 -16.41 13.26
C ALA A 162 -24.11 -17.89 13.48
N MET A 163 -24.03 -18.30 14.71
CA MET A 163 -24.35 -19.66 15.13
C MET A 163 -25.07 -19.61 16.50
N ALA A 164 -26.24 -20.22 16.59
CA ALA A 164 -26.97 -20.34 17.84
C ALA A 164 -27.41 -21.78 18.04
N LEU A 165 -26.99 -22.39 19.15
CA LEU A 165 -27.39 -23.74 19.54
C LEU A 165 -28.47 -23.69 20.61
N THR A 166 -29.50 -24.52 20.45
CA THR A 166 -30.59 -24.69 21.43
C THR A 166 -30.73 -26.17 21.71
N GLY A 167 -30.57 -26.55 22.95
CA GLY A 167 -30.78 -27.93 23.37
C GLY A 167 -32.28 -28.30 23.35
N GLN A 168 -32.58 -29.53 22.95
CA GLN A 168 -33.91 -30.13 23.03
C GLN A 168 -33.91 -31.32 24.03
N GLN A 169 -35.06 -31.69 24.47
CA GLN A 169 -35.19 -32.89 25.29
C GLN A 169 -34.74 -34.13 24.48
N GLY A 170 -34.07 -35.07 25.16
CA GLY A 170 -33.59 -36.31 24.52
C GLY A 170 -32.19 -36.22 23.85
N GLY A 171 -31.39 -35.19 24.18
CA GLY A 171 -30.01 -35.09 23.68
C GLY A 171 -29.85 -34.47 22.28
N MET A 172 -30.98 -34.23 21.61
CA MET A 172 -30.94 -33.53 20.31
C MET A 172 -30.69 -32.04 20.50
N VAL A 173 -29.97 -31.45 19.55
CA VAL A 173 -29.61 -30.03 19.50
C VAL A 173 -30.12 -29.43 18.19
N ASN A 174 -30.69 -28.25 18.28
CA ASN A 174 -30.99 -27.43 17.10
C ASN A 174 -29.94 -26.35 16.95
N LEU A 175 -29.38 -26.30 15.78
CA LEU A 175 -28.46 -25.25 15.35
C LEU A 175 -29.16 -24.31 14.36
N ARG A 176 -29.22 -23.02 14.69
CA ARG A 176 -29.52 -21.98 13.72
C ARG A 176 -28.19 -21.42 13.24
N LEU A 177 -27.95 -21.50 11.95
CA LEU A 177 -26.67 -21.14 11.33
C LEU A 177 -26.88 -20.11 10.23
N ARG A 178 -26.13 -19.02 10.28
CA ARG A 178 -26.04 -18.08 9.19
C ARG A 178 -24.66 -18.17 8.57
N VAL A 179 -24.62 -18.48 7.28
CA VAL A 179 -23.40 -18.64 6.49
C VAL A 179 -23.46 -17.73 5.29
N SER A 180 -22.33 -17.10 4.97
CA SER A 180 -22.16 -16.35 3.72
C SER A 180 -21.17 -17.04 2.82
N THR A 181 -21.43 -16.97 1.54
CA THR A 181 -20.50 -17.30 0.47
C THR A 181 -20.56 -16.20 -0.59
N TRP A 182 -19.66 -16.22 -1.55
CA TRP A 182 -19.63 -15.23 -2.62
C TRP A 182 -19.75 -15.91 -3.97
N MET A 183 -20.44 -15.26 -4.87
CA MET A 183 -20.54 -15.64 -6.28
C MET A 183 -20.09 -14.49 -7.16
N ARG A 184 -19.70 -14.75 -8.39
CA ARG A 184 -19.47 -13.68 -9.35
C ARG A 184 -20.78 -12.98 -9.65
N ALA A 185 -20.76 -11.65 -9.72
CA ALA A 185 -21.98 -10.86 -9.96
C ALA A 185 -22.68 -11.25 -11.28
N ALA A 186 -21.90 -11.68 -12.29
CA ALA A 186 -22.42 -12.15 -13.56
C ALA A 186 -23.15 -13.50 -13.51
N ASP A 187 -22.88 -14.33 -12.49
CA ASP A 187 -23.42 -15.69 -12.35
C ASP A 187 -24.62 -15.76 -11.39
N VAL A 188 -25.01 -14.61 -10.83
CA VAL A 188 -26.12 -14.51 -9.88
C VAL A 188 -27.45 -14.38 -10.63
N PRO A 189 -28.40 -15.30 -10.47
CA PRO A 189 -29.73 -15.19 -11.09
C PRO A 189 -30.53 -14.01 -10.55
N SER A 190 -31.21 -13.30 -11.41
CA SER A 190 -32.01 -12.07 -11.09
C SER A 190 -33.31 -12.34 -10.30
N GLY A 191 -33.40 -13.37 -9.51
CA GLY A 191 -34.68 -13.80 -8.89
C GLY A 191 -34.69 -14.05 -7.40
N LEU A 192 -33.59 -13.81 -6.67
CA LEU A 192 -33.56 -14.01 -5.24
C LEU A 192 -33.99 -12.76 -4.46
N PRO A 193 -34.58 -12.93 -3.26
CA PRO A 193 -34.85 -11.80 -2.38
C PRO A 193 -33.54 -11.10 -2.04
N GLN A 194 -33.49 -9.80 -2.33
CA GLN A 194 -32.35 -8.94 -1.99
C GLN A 194 -32.49 -8.46 -0.55
N THR A 195 -31.40 -8.49 0.19
CA THR A 195 -31.33 -7.76 1.45
C THR A 195 -31.19 -6.30 1.09
N GLU A 196 -32.27 -5.54 1.23
CA GLU A 196 -32.25 -4.09 1.12
C GLU A 196 -31.28 -3.59 2.20
N SER A 197 -30.15 -3.05 1.77
CA SER A 197 -29.23 -2.36 2.66
C SER A 197 -29.99 -1.19 3.24
N ALA A 198 -30.32 -1.22 4.52
CA ALA A 198 -30.89 -0.08 5.21
C ALA A 198 -29.98 1.14 4.95
N PRO A 199 -30.52 2.26 4.45
CA PRO A 199 -29.71 3.45 4.23
C PRO A 199 -29.11 3.88 5.56
N ALA A 200 -27.80 3.99 5.61
CA ALA A 200 -27.10 4.51 6.77
C ALA A 200 -27.62 5.92 7.05
N GLY A 201 -28.36 6.05 8.16
CA GLY A 201 -28.54 7.28 8.91
C GLY A 201 -29.06 8.50 8.17
N SER A 202 -30.39 8.58 8.01
CA SER A 202 -31.04 9.90 8.09
C SER A 202 -31.47 10.12 9.53
N SER A 203 -30.59 10.63 10.36
CA SER A 203 -30.95 11.27 11.63
C SER A 203 -31.62 12.61 11.32
N ASN A 204 -32.88 12.56 10.91
CA ASN A 204 -33.75 13.73 11.07
C ASN A 204 -34.16 13.79 12.53
N ALA A 205 -33.39 14.47 13.33
CA ALA A 205 -33.82 15.03 14.58
C ALA A 205 -34.92 16.05 14.27
N THR A 206 -36.17 15.62 14.29
CA THR A 206 -37.32 16.53 14.38
C THR A 206 -37.34 17.07 15.81
N GLU A 207 -36.89 18.29 15.93
CA GLU A 207 -37.04 19.11 17.11
C GLU A 207 -38.54 19.34 17.34
N PRO A 208 -39.13 18.96 18.49
CA PRO A 208 -40.49 19.33 18.77
C PRO A 208 -40.58 20.82 19.10
N GLY A 209 -41.29 21.55 18.25
CA GLY A 209 -41.60 22.93 18.44
C GLY A 209 -42.24 23.20 19.79
N ARG A 210 -41.69 24.18 20.46
CA ARG A 210 -42.21 24.80 21.67
C ARG A 210 -43.15 25.90 21.22
N GLU A 211 -44.48 25.61 21.12
CA GLU A 211 -45.54 26.62 21.21
C GLU A 211 -45.91 26.70 22.70
N GLY A 212 -45.83 27.78 23.35
CA GLY A 212 -46.44 29.07 23.50
C GLY A 212 -47.62 28.99 24.42
N GLN A 213 -47.50 29.40 25.62
CA GLN A 213 -48.29 30.33 26.44
C GLN A 213 -47.64 30.51 27.81
#